data_ea194cc399157674b2fb307a475773f8
#
_entry.id   ea194cc399157674b2fb307a475773f8
#
_cell.length_a   1.000
_cell.length_b   1.000
_cell.length_c   1.000
_cell.angle_alpha   90.00
_cell.angle_beta   90.00
_cell.angle_gamma   90.00
#
_symmetry.space_group_name_H-M   'P 1'
#
loop_
_entity.id
_entity.type
_entity.pdbx_description
1 polymer ?
#
loop_
_entity_poly.entity_id
_entity_poly.type
_entity_poly.pdbx_seq_one_letter_code
_entity_poly.pdbx_strand_id
1 'polypeptide(L)'
;APFMLSQYVIKYLKRNQQKGSIVFTSSDRSLMGDDGPYGMSKAAINNFVEGLARENVKYGIRVNGVAPGMTASNINNVDPNGNLYNASVRGKRVILADEIAEVVCFLLSDVSKCITGTIIPCDDGERLR
;
A
#
# COMPACT_ATOMS: atom_id res chain seq x y z
N ALA A 1 8.37 12.63 -3.28
CA ALA A 1 7.28 12.70 -4.26
C ALA A 1 5.90 12.44 -3.64
N PRO A 2 5.63 11.36 -2.85
CA PRO A 2 4.27 11.06 -2.35
C PRO A 2 3.65 12.20 -1.52
N PHE A 3 4.43 12.83 -0.64
CA PHE A 3 3.96 13.96 0.19
C PHE A 3 3.44 15.11 -0.66
N MET A 4 4.23 15.62 -1.60
CA MET A 4 3.84 16.78 -2.43
C MET A 4 2.62 16.46 -3.29
N LEU A 5 2.62 15.30 -3.95
CA LEU A 5 1.52 14.90 -4.83
C LEU A 5 0.20 14.77 -4.07
N SER A 6 0.20 14.12 -2.90
CA SER A 6 -1.02 13.99 -2.08
C SER A 6 -1.55 15.34 -1.61
N GLN A 7 -0.67 16.30 -1.25
CA GLN A 7 -1.09 17.65 -0.89
C GLN A 7 -1.81 18.36 -2.05
N TYR A 8 -1.31 18.22 -3.28
CA TYR A 8 -1.97 18.79 -4.45
C TYR A 8 -3.33 18.14 -4.71
N VAL A 9 -3.39 16.80 -4.71
CA VAL A 9 -4.64 16.07 -4.92
C VAL A 9 -5.69 16.42 -3.87
N ILE A 10 -5.31 16.44 -2.59
CA ILE A 10 -6.23 16.78 -1.49
C ILE A 10 -6.72 18.22 -1.61
N LYS A 11 -5.85 19.18 -1.91
CA LYS A 11 -6.25 20.58 -2.14
C LYS A 11 -7.24 20.69 -3.30
N TYR A 12 -6.98 19.98 -4.40
CA TYR A 12 -7.88 19.96 -5.54
C TYR A 12 -9.27 19.41 -5.17
N LEU A 13 -9.32 18.24 -4.52
CA LEU A 13 -10.57 17.60 -4.10
C LEU A 13 -11.38 18.50 -3.15
N LYS A 14 -10.72 19.10 -2.15
CA LYS A 14 -11.37 20.02 -1.20
C LYS A 14 -11.93 21.27 -1.90
N ARG A 15 -11.14 21.89 -2.77
CA ARG A 15 -11.54 23.09 -3.51
C ARG A 15 -12.78 22.83 -4.39
N ASN A 16 -12.87 21.64 -4.97
CA ASN A 16 -13.98 21.26 -5.85
C ASN A 16 -15.11 20.51 -5.11
N GLN A 17 -15.04 20.40 -3.78
CA GLN A 17 -16.01 19.66 -2.94
C GLN A 17 -16.23 18.22 -3.41
N GLN A 18 -15.15 17.58 -3.89
CA GLN A 18 -15.17 16.21 -4.40
C GLN A 18 -14.69 15.23 -3.34
N LYS A 19 -15.37 14.08 -3.27
CA LYS A 19 -14.87 12.90 -2.54
C LYS A 19 -13.75 12.24 -3.34
N GLY A 20 -12.91 11.45 -2.67
CA GLY A 20 -11.85 10.74 -3.35
C GLY A 20 -11.27 9.61 -2.53
N SER A 21 -10.45 8.80 -3.19
CA SER A 21 -9.67 7.74 -2.56
C SER A 21 -8.22 7.83 -3.03
N ILE A 22 -7.30 7.73 -2.07
CA ILE A 22 -5.85 7.74 -2.32
C ILE A 22 -5.29 6.45 -1.74
N VAL A 23 -4.48 5.74 -2.53
CA VAL A 23 -3.80 4.53 -2.08
C VAL A 23 -2.29 4.69 -2.25
N PHE A 24 -1.56 4.39 -1.18
CA PHE A 24 -0.10 4.39 -1.16
C PHE A 24 0.44 2.96 -1.21
N THR A 25 1.57 2.78 -1.88
CA THR A 25 2.32 1.52 -1.84
C THR A 25 3.43 1.61 -0.78
N SER A 26 3.23 0.88 0.30
CA SER A 26 4.22 0.66 1.37
C SER A 26 5.04 -0.61 1.10
N SER A 27 5.31 -1.41 2.10
CA SER A 27 5.95 -2.73 2.04
C SER A 27 5.67 -3.49 3.33
N ASP A 28 5.69 -4.82 3.29
CA ASP A 28 5.69 -5.70 4.45
C ASP A 28 6.83 -5.37 5.44
N ARG A 29 7.99 -4.93 4.92
CA ARG A 29 9.13 -4.46 5.73
C ARG A 29 8.77 -3.32 6.69
N SER A 30 7.79 -2.49 6.35
CA SER A 30 7.29 -1.44 7.23
C SER A 30 6.51 -1.98 8.44
N LEU A 31 6.10 -3.24 8.40
CA LEU A 31 5.29 -3.90 9.43
C LEU A 31 6.07 -4.95 10.23
N MET A 32 7.33 -5.23 9.87
CA MET A 32 8.13 -6.33 10.42
C MET A 32 9.26 -5.88 11.35
N GLY A 33 9.47 -4.59 11.56
CA GLY A 33 10.63 -4.11 12.34
C GLY A 33 11.95 -4.31 11.56
N ASP A 34 12.10 -3.57 10.49
CA ASP A 34 13.31 -3.52 9.66
C ASP A 34 14.25 -2.43 10.16
N ASP A 35 15.53 -2.75 10.39
CA ASP A 35 16.57 -1.81 10.83
C ASP A 35 17.23 -1.04 9.68
N GLY A 36 16.84 -1.36 8.43
CA GLY A 36 17.36 -0.72 7.23
C GLY A 36 16.62 0.56 6.83
N PRO A 37 17.25 1.43 6.04
CA PRO A 37 16.65 2.70 5.59
C PRO A 37 15.41 2.47 4.72
N TYR A 38 15.30 1.33 4.05
CA TYR A 38 14.12 0.98 3.25
C TYR A 38 12.89 0.80 4.12
N GLY A 39 12.96 -0.08 5.13
CA GLY A 39 11.86 -0.32 6.07
C GLY A 39 11.46 0.96 6.81
N MET A 40 12.43 1.75 7.26
CA MET A 40 12.19 3.07 7.88
C MET A 40 11.40 4.00 6.94
N SER A 41 11.79 4.09 5.66
CA SER A 41 11.10 4.93 4.69
C SER A 41 9.66 4.49 4.43
N LYS A 42 9.42 3.17 4.44
CA LYS A 42 8.09 2.58 4.25
C LYS A 42 7.22 2.71 5.50
N ALA A 43 7.80 2.61 6.69
CA ALA A 43 7.10 2.90 7.94
C ALA A 43 6.64 4.37 8.03
N ALA A 44 7.44 5.30 7.52
CA ALA A 44 7.05 6.70 7.39
C ALA A 44 5.82 6.88 6.49
N ILE A 45 5.67 6.08 5.42
CA ILE A 45 4.47 6.09 4.58
C ILE A 45 3.25 5.61 5.38
N ASN A 46 3.37 4.59 6.21
CA ASN A 46 2.25 4.10 7.03
C ASN A 46 1.73 5.18 7.98
N ASN A 47 2.63 5.83 8.71
CA ASN A 47 2.29 6.96 9.59
C ASN A 47 1.64 8.11 8.80
N PHE A 48 2.16 8.40 7.61
CA PHE A 48 1.62 9.45 6.75
C PHE A 48 0.20 9.13 6.25
N VAL A 49 -0.09 7.87 5.89
CA VAL A 49 -1.43 7.40 5.51
C VAL A 49 -2.43 7.64 6.64
N GLU A 50 -2.10 7.24 7.86
CA GLU A 50 -2.96 7.45 9.04
C GLU A 50 -3.23 8.93 9.30
N GLY A 51 -2.18 9.76 9.26
CA GLY A 51 -2.30 11.21 9.43
C GLY A 51 -3.19 11.85 8.37
N LEU A 52 -2.97 11.53 7.09
CA LEU A 52 -3.80 12.05 6.01
C LEU A 52 -5.25 11.59 6.11
N ALA A 53 -5.48 10.32 6.45
CA ALA A 53 -6.83 9.78 6.62
C ALA A 53 -7.60 10.54 7.70
N ARG A 54 -7.00 10.67 8.89
CA ARG A 54 -7.60 11.38 10.04
C ARG A 54 -8.00 12.81 9.69
N GLU A 55 -7.11 13.56 9.03
CA GLU A 55 -7.35 14.97 8.69
C GLU A 55 -8.37 15.18 7.57
N ASN A 56 -8.62 14.15 6.73
CA ASN A 56 -9.37 14.32 5.49
C ASN A 56 -10.68 13.51 5.42
N VAL A 57 -10.94 12.61 6.37
CA VAL A 57 -12.19 11.81 6.40
C VAL A 57 -13.44 12.68 6.44
N LYS A 58 -13.41 13.80 7.14
CA LYS A 58 -14.53 14.76 7.21
C LYS A 58 -14.89 15.42 5.87
N TYR A 59 -14.00 15.36 4.89
CA TYR A 59 -14.22 15.83 3.52
C TYR A 59 -14.61 14.71 2.57
N GLY A 60 -14.83 13.49 3.08
CA GLY A 60 -15.12 12.33 2.25
C GLY A 60 -13.93 11.83 1.43
N ILE A 61 -12.70 12.17 1.84
CA ILE A 61 -11.47 11.69 1.20
C ILE A 61 -10.91 10.55 2.05
N ARG A 62 -10.80 9.36 1.45
CA ARG A 62 -10.22 8.17 2.05
C ARG A 62 -8.74 8.07 1.67
N VAL A 63 -7.92 7.62 2.60
CA VAL A 63 -6.49 7.41 2.38
C VAL A 63 -6.11 6.08 2.99
N ASN A 64 -5.60 5.16 2.18
CA ASN A 64 -5.19 3.83 2.59
C ASN A 64 -3.84 3.46 1.98
N GLY A 65 -3.33 2.32 2.33
CA GLY A 65 -2.12 1.77 1.72
C GLY A 65 -2.19 0.26 1.54
N VAL A 66 -1.34 -0.24 0.67
CA VAL A 66 -1.03 -1.66 0.54
C VAL A 66 0.42 -1.88 0.93
N ALA A 67 0.71 -2.99 1.59
CA ALA A 67 2.05 -3.38 2.00
C ALA A 67 2.42 -4.72 1.32
N PRO A 68 2.95 -4.66 0.08
CA PRO A 68 3.35 -5.85 -0.63
C PRO A 68 4.52 -6.57 0.03
N GLY A 69 4.50 -7.90 -0.01
CA GLY A 69 5.66 -8.75 0.20
C GLY A 69 6.52 -8.88 -1.06
N MET A 70 7.27 -9.97 -1.14
CA MET A 70 8.12 -10.25 -2.30
C MET A 70 7.27 -10.43 -3.57
N THR A 71 7.41 -9.50 -4.50
CA THR A 71 6.60 -9.42 -5.72
C THR A 71 7.45 -9.73 -6.95
N ALA A 72 6.89 -10.49 -7.89
CA ALA A 72 7.52 -10.78 -9.17
C ALA A 72 7.71 -9.49 -9.97
N SER A 73 8.96 -9.16 -10.25
CA SER A 73 9.34 -7.94 -10.95
C SER A 73 10.80 -8.00 -11.40
N ASN A 74 11.18 -7.13 -12.31
CA ASN A 74 12.57 -6.97 -12.73
C ASN A 74 13.52 -6.61 -11.57
N ILE A 75 13.03 -5.89 -10.55
CA ILE A 75 13.83 -5.54 -9.38
C ILE A 75 14.23 -6.78 -8.59
N ASN A 76 13.35 -7.78 -8.50
CA ASN A 76 13.58 -9.02 -7.79
C ASN A 76 14.11 -10.14 -8.71
N ASN A 77 14.35 -9.85 -10.00
CA ASN A 77 14.77 -10.82 -11.03
C ASN A 77 13.84 -12.05 -11.11
N VAL A 78 12.54 -11.85 -10.92
CA VAL A 78 11.53 -12.91 -11.01
C VAL A 78 10.61 -12.61 -12.18
N ASP A 79 10.59 -13.54 -13.16
CA ASP A 79 9.65 -13.49 -14.28
C ASP A 79 8.23 -13.82 -13.76
N PRO A 80 7.25 -12.91 -13.94
CA PRO A 80 5.88 -13.18 -13.52
C PRO A 80 5.20 -14.35 -14.27
N ASN A 81 5.72 -14.73 -15.44
CA ASN A 81 5.23 -15.86 -16.22
C ASN A 81 6.02 -17.14 -15.98
N GLY A 82 7.04 -17.09 -15.13
CA GLY A 82 7.94 -18.18 -14.82
C GLY A 82 7.54 -18.97 -13.58
N ASN A 83 8.54 -19.65 -13.00
CA ASN A 83 8.36 -20.35 -11.74
C ASN A 83 8.34 -19.36 -10.57
N LEU A 84 7.21 -19.22 -9.92
CA LEU A 84 7.02 -18.32 -8.77
C LEU A 84 7.42 -18.97 -7.43
N TYR A 85 7.76 -20.25 -7.40
CA TYR A 85 8.14 -20.93 -6.17
C TYR A 85 9.40 -20.31 -5.54
N ASN A 86 9.31 -19.99 -4.26
CA ASN A 86 10.42 -19.49 -3.47
C ASN A 86 10.39 -20.06 -2.05
N ALA A 87 11.33 -20.95 -1.75
CA ALA A 87 11.41 -21.63 -0.46
C ALA A 87 11.73 -20.68 0.72
N SER A 88 12.28 -19.50 0.44
CA SER A 88 12.69 -18.53 1.49
C SER A 88 11.53 -17.69 2.01
N VAL A 89 10.41 -17.63 1.30
CA VAL A 89 9.21 -16.91 1.76
C VAL A 89 8.20 -17.87 2.37
N ARG A 90 7.42 -17.37 3.33
CA ARG A 90 6.48 -18.20 4.09
C ARG A 90 5.42 -18.87 3.22
N GLY A 91 4.82 -18.13 2.31
CA GLY A 91 3.83 -18.64 1.34
C GLY A 91 4.41 -19.53 0.25
N LYS A 92 5.74 -19.75 0.25
CA LYS A 92 6.48 -20.57 -0.72
C LYS A 92 6.36 -20.13 -2.17
N ARG A 93 5.87 -18.92 -2.40
CA ARG A 93 5.80 -18.31 -3.72
C ARG A 93 6.01 -16.80 -3.67
N VAL A 94 6.40 -16.26 -4.80
CA VAL A 94 6.44 -14.81 -5.03
C VAL A 94 5.07 -14.34 -5.49
N ILE A 95 4.62 -13.19 -5.02
CA ILE A 95 3.31 -12.61 -5.30
C ILE A 95 3.33 -11.95 -6.68
N LEU A 96 2.24 -12.03 -7.43
CA LEU A 96 2.09 -11.31 -8.69
C LEU A 96 1.64 -9.86 -8.44
N ALA A 97 2.09 -8.94 -9.29
CA ALA A 97 1.69 -7.54 -9.21
C ALA A 97 0.17 -7.37 -9.38
N ASP A 98 -0.46 -8.21 -10.20
CA ASP A 98 -1.91 -8.17 -10.44
C ASP A 98 -2.71 -8.51 -9.17
N GLU A 99 -2.23 -9.42 -8.32
CA GLU A 99 -2.87 -9.73 -7.05
C GLU A 99 -2.91 -8.50 -6.12
N ILE A 100 -1.84 -7.70 -6.12
CA ILE A 100 -1.77 -6.45 -5.36
C ILE A 100 -2.66 -5.39 -5.99
N ALA A 101 -2.69 -5.32 -7.33
CA ALA A 101 -3.51 -4.36 -8.06
C ALA A 101 -5.01 -4.55 -7.80
N GLU A 102 -5.49 -5.80 -7.62
CA GLU A 102 -6.87 -6.09 -7.24
C GLU A 102 -7.23 -5.47 -5.88
N VAL A 103 -6.33 -5.55 -4.89
CA VAL A 103 -6.51 -4.90 -3.58
C VAL A 103 -6.51 -3.38 -3.71
N VAL A 104 -5.65 -2.81 -4.55
CA VAL A 104 -5.64 -1.37 -4.84
C VAL A 104 -6.96 -0.94 -5.48
N CYS A 105 -7.46 -1.67 -6.49
CA CYS A 105 -8.75 -1.41 -7.12
C CYS A 105 -9.91 -1.48 -6.11
N PHE A 106 -9.91 -2.46 -5.22
CA PHE A 106 -10.87 -2.55 -4.12
C PHE A 106 -10.83 -1.30 -3.23
N LEU A 107 -9.64 -0.86 -2.80
CA LEU A 107 -9.48 0.32 -1.96
C LEU A 107 -9.85 1.63 -2.65
N LEU A 108 -9.71 1.71 -3.98
CA LEU A 108 -10.11 2.87 -4.77
C LEU A 108 -11.63 2.92 -5.02
N SER A 109 -12.30 1.76 -4.99
CA SER A 109 -13.72 1.63 -5.28
C SER A 109 -14.63 2.04 -4.12
N ASP A 110 -15.92 2.23 -4.39
CA ASP A 110 -16.95 2.51 -3.38
C ASP A 110 -17.29 1.29 -2.49
N VAL A 111 -16.87 0.08 -2.87
CA VAL A 111 -17.05 -1.12 -2.05
C VAL A 111 -16.31 -0.96 -0.72
N SER A 112 -15.20 -0.26 -0.69
CA SER A 112 -14.38 0.02 0.50
C SER A 112 -14.69 1.37 1.17
N LYS A 113 -15.89 1.94 0.97
CA LYS A 113 -16.26 3.29 1.44
C LYS A 113 -16.13 3.51 2.96
N CYS A 114 -16.13 2.48 3.76
CA CYS A 114 -15.94 2.56 5.22
C CYS A 114 -14.48 2.34 5.64
N ILE A 115 -13.54 2.12 4.70
CA ILE A 115 -12.14 1.84 4.98
C ILE A 115 -11.30 3.08 4.70
N THR A 116 -10.64 3.59 5.74
CA THR A 116 -9.67 4.68 5.63
C THR A 116 -8.66 4.63 6.78
N GLY A 117 -7.42 5.02 6.54
CA GLY A 117 -6.33 5.02 7.52
C GLY A 117 -5.71 3.64 7.75
N THR A 118 -5.95 2.67 6.87
CA THR A 118 -5.40 1.32 7.02
C THR A 118 -4.29 1.02 6.02
N ILE A 119 -3.39 0.13 6.41
CA ILE A 119 -2.40 -0.50 5.54
C ILE A 119 -2.75 -1.98 5.45
N ILE A 120 -3.09 -2.44 4.25
CA ILE A 120 -3.43 -3.84 4.00
C ILE A 120 -2.16 -4.60 3.60
N PRO A 121 -1.72 -5.57 4.40
CA PRO A 121 -0.62 -6.45 4.01
C PRO A 121 -1.04 -7.34 2.84
N CYS A 122 -0.21 -7.35 1.80
CA CYS A 122 -0.34 -8.23 0.63
C CYS A 122 0.95 -9.05 0.55
N ASP A 123 1.20 -9.89 1.56
CA ASP A 123 2.50 -10.50 1.84
C ASP A 123 2.44 -12.03 2.00
N ASP A 124 1.29 -12.63 1.68
CA ASP A 124 1.05 -14.09 1.82
C ASP A 124 1.46 -14.64 3.20
N GLY A 125 1.26 -13.82 4.24
CA GLY A 125 1.55 -14.16 5.63
C GLY A 125 3.03 -14.02 6.03
N GLU A 126 3.90 -13.44 5.21
CA GLU A 126 5.34 -13.35 5.47
C GLU A 126 5.66 -12.67 6.81
N ARG A 127 4.91 -11.66 7.20
CA ARG A 127 5.08 -10.92 8.46
C ARG A 127 4.60 -11.67 9.71
N LEU A 128 3.86 -12.77 9.57
CA LEU A 128 3.34 -13.54 10.70
C LEU A 128 4.47 -14.35 11.35
N ARG A 129 4.59 -14.26 12.66
CA ARG A 129 5.59 -14.99 13.45
C ARG A 129 5.02 -16.27 14.03
#